data_2b464c6ec6585b4a5cf749489f474319
#
_entry.id   2b464c6ec6585b4a5cf749489f474319
#
_cell.length_a   1.000
_cell.length_b   1.000
_cell.length_c   1.000
_cell.angle_alpha   90.00
_cell.angle_beta   90.00
_cell.angle_gamma   90.00
#
_symmetry.space_group_name_H-M   'P 1'
#
loop_
_entity.id
_entity.type
_entity.pdbx_description
1 polymer ?
#
loop_
_entity_poly.entity_id
_entity_poly.type
_entity_poly.pdbx_seq_one_letter_code
_entity_poly.pdbx_strand_id
1 'polypeptide(L)'
;MAFPFSHSSGFETGGVGEWDSEVDTNSKLNVRHYTYLARLFGILPFKGAYCAHIDLSGGTADAYLEETGGFDTAAAATLGVRFYFQARGLVMAASDRFTIFVAQSAGPTGEMTLDIRNNAGTIELVCAETTGTDITVTLVQNAWHAIELVGLVDSGAGNDG
;
A
#
# COMPACT_ATOMS: atom_id res chain seq x y z
N MET A 1 3.84 22.87 -1.18
CA MET A 1 4.53 22.64 0.11
C MET A 1 5.26 21.30 -0.05
N ALA A 2 6.55 21.23 0.19
CA ALA A 2 7.27 19.96 0.13
C ALA A 2 7.20 19.34 1.51
N PHE A 3 6.65 18.15 1.61
CA PHE A 3 6.69 17.38 2.86
C PHE A 3 8.11 16.81 3.03
N PRO A 4 8.72 16.91 4.21
CA PRO A 4 9.94 16.17 4.47
C PRO A 4 9.60 14.67 4.39
N PHE A 5 10.30 13.94 3.52
CA PHE A 5 10.17 12.48 3.50
C PHE A 5 10.86 11.92 4.73
N SER A 6 10.13 11.21 5.56
CA SER A 6 10.69 10.45 6.67
C SER A 6 11.19 9.07 6.23
N HIS A 7 10.56 8.49 5.23
CA HIS A 7 10.95 7.22 4.62
C HIS A 7 10.79 7.28 3.10
N SER A 8 11.69 6.64 2.36
CA SER A 8 11.61 6.46 0.92
C SER A 8 12.30 5.15 0.54
N SER A 9 11.58 4.25 -0.08
CA SER A 9 12.13 3.02 -0.64
C SER A 9 11.79 2.88 -2.12
N GLY A 10 12.81 2.62 -2.93
CA GLY A 10 12.66 2.23 -4.33
C GLY A 10 12.95 0.76 -4.55
N PHE A 11 13.29 0.01 -3.49
CA PHE A 11 13.76 -1.38 -3.54
C PHE A 11 15.04 -1.58 -4.36
N GLU A 12 15.77 -0.52 -4.66
CA GLU A 12 16.95 -0.55 -5.54
C GLU A 12 18.14 -1.32 -4.95
N THR A 13 18.10 -1.60 -3.65
CA THR A 13 19.05 -2.52 -2.99
C THR A 13 18.80 -3.99 -3.33
N GLY A 14 17.67 -4.30 -3.98
CA GLY A 14 17.26 -5.67 -4.30
C GLY A 14 16.66 -6.42 -3.13
N GLY A 15 16.35 -5.74 -2.03
CA GLY A 15 15.77 -6.30 -0.81
C GLY A 15 14.83 -5.35 -0.10
N VAL A 16 14.37 -5.76 1.07
CA VAL A 16 13.45 -5.01 1.93
C VAL A 16 14.14 -4.39 3.16
N GLY A 17 15.46 -4.41 3.22
CA GLY A 17 16.23 -3.91 4.36
C GLY A 17 16.16 -2.41 4.62
N GLU A 18 15.38 -1.67 3.84
CA GLU A 18 15.05 -0.27 4.05
C GLU A 18 13.82 -0.09 4.96
N TRP A 19 13.14 -1.18 5.31
CA TRP A 19 11.95 -1.23 6.15
C TRP A 19 12.28 -1.76 7.54
N ASP A 20 11.56 -1.32 8.57
CA ASP A 20 11.81 -1.73 9.96
C ASP A 20 11.48 -3.21 10.19
N SER A 21 10.42 -3.70 9.57
CA SER A 21 10.06 -5.10 9.65
C SER A 21 9.43 -5.64 8.37
N GLU A 22 9.46 -6.97 8.25
CA GLU A 22 8.86 -7.72 7.16
C GLU A 22 8.04 -8.87 7.74
N VAL A 23 6.81 -9.01 7.29
CA VAL A 23 6.01 -10.22 7.48
C VAL A 23 5.78 -10.83 6.11
N ASP A 24 6.31 -12.03 5.91
CA ASP A 24 6.20 -12.76 4.65
C ASP A 24 5.83 -14.23 4.91
N THR A 25 4.60 -14.45 5.28
CA THR A 25 4.08 -15.78 5.47
C THR A 25 3.96 -16.50 4.13
N ASN A 26 4.63 -17.65 4.01
CA ASN A 26 4.66 -18.46 2.79
C ASN A 26 5.42 -17.84 1.60
N SER A 27 6.39 -16.97 1.82
CA SER A 27 7.24 -16.39 0.77
C SER A 27 6.45 -15.71 -0.35
N LYS A 28 5.47 -14.92 0.04
CA LYS A 28 4.60 -14.17 -0.87
C LYS A 28 5.18 -12.85 -1.32
N LEU A 29 6.00 -12.22 -0.45
CA LEU A 29 6.66 -10.95 -0.72
C LEU A 29 8.03 -11.20 -1.34
N ASN A 30 8.32 -10.56 -2.43
CA ASN A 30 9.61 -10.66 -3.10
C ASN A 30 10.00 -9.33 -3.71
N VAL A 31 11.25 -8.93 -3.60
CA VAL A 31 11.80 -7.86 -4.41
C VAL A 31 12.33 -8.45 -5.72
N ARG A 32 11.83 -7.95 -6.84
CA ARG A 32 12.12 -8.52 -8.16
C ARG A 32 12.74 -7.49 -9.10
N HIS A 33 13.80 -7.92 -9.76
CA HIS A 33 14.43 -7.15 -10.83
C HIS A 33 13.56 -7.14 -12.10
N TYR A 34 13.62 -6.06 -12.87
CA TYR A 34 12.78 -5.88 -14.07
C TYR A 34 12.92 -7.02 -15.09
N THR A 35 14.07 -7.64 -15.22
CA THR A 35 14.25 -8.75 -16.16
C THR A 35 13.39 -9.97 -15.82
N TYR A 36 13.20 -10.23 -14.53
CA TYR A 36 12.30 -11.29 -14.06
C TYR A 36 10.85 -10.95 -14.38
N LEU A 37 10.43 -9.74 -14.02
CA LEU A 37 9.05 -9.27 -14.20
C LEU A 37 8.68 -9.17 -15.69
N ALA A 38 9.57 -8.63 -16.52
CA ALA A 38 9.34 -8.52 -17.96
C ALA A 38 9.21 -9.89 -18.62
N ARG A 39 10.07 -10.86 -18.23
CA ARG A 39 10.07 -12.21 -18.79
C ARG A 39 8.82 -13.02 -18.43
N LEU A 40 8.39 -12.97 -17.18
CA LEU A 40 7.30 -13.82 -16.70
C LEU A 40 5.94 -13.14 -16.82
N PHE A 41 5.88 -11.83 -16.69
CA PHE A 41 4.64 -11.11 -16.59
C PHE A 41 4.46 -10.00 -17.62
N GLY A 42 5.51 -9.67 -18.38
CA GLY A 42 5.49 -8.54 -19.31
C GLY A 42 5.37 -7.19 -18.58
N ILE A 43 5.83 -7.11 -17.34
CA ILE A 43 5.78 -5.91 -16.49
C ILE A 43 7.16 -5.27 -16.45
N LEU A 44 7.18 -3.94 -16.54
CA LEU A 44 8.34 -3.14 -16.19
C LEU A 44 8.03 -2.35 -14.91
N PRO A 45 8.98 -2.17 -13.99
CA PRO A 45 8.84 -1.24 -12.88
C PRO A 45 8.43 0.13 -13.38
N PHE A 46 7.68 0.87 -12.58
CA PHE A 46 7.32 2.24 -12.93
C PHE A 46 8.56 3.13 -13.08
N LYS A 47 9.53 2.92 -12.20
CA LYS A 47 10.82 3.60 -12.17
C LYS A 47 11.86 2.68 -11.53
N GLY A 48 13.13 2.81 -11.90
CA GLY A 48 14.21 2.01 -11.33
C GLY A 48 14.33 0.60 -11.92
N ALA A 49 15.06 -0.26 -11.25
CA ALA A 49 15.35 -1.63 -11.70
C ALA A 49 14.58 -2.70 -10.90
N TYR A 50 14.07 -2.36 -9.73
CA TYR A 50 13.40 -3.29 -8.82
C TYR A 50 12.01 -2.80 -8.41
N CYS A 51 11.16 -3.71 -8.00
CA CYS A 51 9.94 -3.42 -7.28
C CYS A 51 9.56 -4.55 -6.32
N ALA A 52 8.79 -4.25 -5.30
CA ALA A 52 8.14 -5.27 -4.48
C ALA A 52 7.04 -5.97 -5.30
N HIS A 53 7.01 -7.28 -5.20
CA HIS A 53 6.02 -8.15 -5.83
C HIS A 53 5.38 -9.03 -4.77
N ILE A 54 4.08 -8.94 -4.62
CA ILE A 54 3.30 -9.79 -3.71
C ILE A 54 2.45 -10.74 -4.54
N ASP A 55 2.64 -12.03 -4.32
CA ASP A 55 1.87 -13.09 -4.95
C ASP A 55 0.70 -13.51 -4.06
N LEU A 56 -0.49 -13.09 -4.42
CA LEU A 56 -1.72 -13.39 -3.69
C LEU A 56 -2.32 -14.76 -4.06
N SER A 57 -1.70 -15.53 -4.94
CA SER A 57 -2.19 -16.84 -5.31
C SER A 57 -2.14 -17.83 -4.14
N GLY A 58 -3.20 -18.59 -3.96
CA GLY A 58 -3.22 -19.78 -3.10
C GLY A 58 -3.25 -19.55 -1.59
N GLY A 59 -3.74 -18.44 -1.07
CA GLY A 59 -3.86 -18.33 0.36
C GLY A 59 -4.27 -16.97 0.94
N THR A 60 -4.64 -17.01 2.23
CA THR A 60 -4.99 -15.86 3.06
C THR A 60 -3.84 -15.41 3.97
N ALA A 61 -2.59 -15.72 3.59
CA ALA A 61 -1.43 -15.41 4.40
C ALA A 61 -1.03 -13.94 4.26
N ASP A 62 -0.69 -13.32 5.37
CA ASP A 62 -0.22 -11.93 5.39
C ASP A 62 1.16 -11.80 4.76
N ALA A 63 1.34 -10.75 3.97
CA ALA A 63 2.63 -10.33 3.44
C ALA A 63 2.67 -8.81 3.40
N TYR A 64 3.49 -8.19 4.24
CA TYR A 64 3.59 -6.74 4.32
C TYR A 64 4.95 -6.27 4.80
N LEU A 65 5.23 -5.01 4.56
CA LEU A 65 6.39 -4.27 5.07
C LEU A 65 5.88 -3.21 6.03
N GLU A 66 6.62 -2.99 7.10
CA GLU A 66 6.26 -2.07 8.16
C GLU A 66 7.39 -1.07 8.42
N GLU A 67 7.01 0.18 8.57
CA GLU A 67 7.84 1.28 9.02
C GLU A 67 7.25 1.82 10.32
N THR A 68 7.97 1.66 11.42
CA THR A 68 7.50 2.02 12.76
C THR A 68 8.13 3.30 13.30
N GLY A 69 9.26 3.71 12.76
CA GLY A 69 10.04 4.84 13.28
C GLY A 69 9.94 6.13 12.47
N GLY A 70 9.40 6.06 11.28
CA GLY A 70 9.45 7.16 10.31
C GLY A 70 8.35 8.21 10.44
N PHE A 71 7.29 7.93 11.17
CA PHE A 71 6.09 8.76 11.22
C PHE A 71 5.79 9.25 12.64
N ASP A 72 6.73 10.04 13.21
CA ASP A 72 6.42 10.75 14.45
C ASP A 72 5.41 11.86 14.16
N THR A 73 4.14 11.54 14.33
CA THR A 73 3.03 12.46 14.14
C THR A 73 2.79 13.39 15.32
N ALA A 74 3.52 13.24 16.41
CA ALA A 74 3.39 14.13 17.59
C ALA A 74 3.65 15.61 17.28
N ALA A 75 4.33 15.88 16.16
CA ALA A 75 4.63 17.24 15.70
C ALA A 75 4.06 17.54 14.30
N ALA A 76 3.47 16.58 13.60
CA ALA A 76 2.99 16.75 12.24
C ALA A 76 1.46 16.71 12.18
N ALA A 77 0.85 17.80 11.72
CA ALA A 77 -0.59 17.87 11.51
C ALA A 77 -1.05 17.14 10.25
N THR A 78 -0.14 16.57 9.47
CA THR A 78 -0.48 15.98 8.17
C THR A 78 0.45 14.81 7.85
N LEU A 79 -0.11 13.68 7.50
CA LEU A 79 0.57 12.53 6.92
C LEU A 79 0.40 12.55 5.40
N GLY A 80 1.50 12.52 4.66
CA GLY A 80 1.49 12.36 3.20
C GLY A 80 2.19 11.07 2.79
N VAL A 81 1.52 10.22 2.03
CA VAL A 81 2.07 8.98 1.50
C VAL A 81 1.92 8.96 -0.01
N ARG A 82 2.98 8.59 -0.72
CA ARG A 82 2.97 8.43 -2.17
C ARG A 82 3.68 7.15 -2.56
N PHE A 83 3.01 6.34 -3.38
CA PHE A 83 3.61 5.15 -3.97
C PHE A 83 3.00 4.84 -5.34
N TYR A 84 3.66 3.96 -6.07
CA TYR A 84 3.17 3.43 -7.34
C TYR A 84 2.77 1.99 -7.16
N PHE A 85 1.62 1.64 -7.72
CA PHE A 85 1.00 0.34 -7.55
C PHE A 85 0.46 -0.18 -8.88
N GLN A 86 0.59 -1.47 -9.12
CA GLN A 86 -0.04 -2.18 -10.23
C GLN A 86 -0.68 -3.47 -9.72
N ALA A 87 -1.97 -3.62 -9.95
CA ALA A 87 -2.67 -4.87 -9.77
C ALA A 87 -2.70 -5.66 -11.08
N ARG A 88 -2.34 -6.94 -11.02
CA ARG A 88 -2.34 -7.78 -12.21
C ARG A 88 -3.01 -9.12 -11.96
N GLY A 89 -3.90 -9.49 -12.89
CA GLY A 89 -4.54 -10.80 -12.89
C GLY A 89 -5.34 -11.08 -11.63
N LEU A 90 -5.85 -10.03 -10.96
CA LEU A 90 -6.68 -10.20 -9.79
C LEU A 90 -7.97 -10.93 -10.16
N VAL A 91 -8.18 -12.06 -9.51
CA VAL A 91 -9.45 -12.78 -9.53
C VAL A 91 -9.95 -12.79 -8.09
N MET A 92 -10.98 -12.01 -7.83
CA MET A 92 -11.57 -11.83 -6.52
C MET A 92 -13.04 -12.23 -6.59
N ALA A 93 -13.55 -12.97 -5.60
CA ALA A 93 -14.96 -13.19 -5.47
C ALA A 93 -15.71 -11.88 -5.16
N ALA A 94 -17.00 -11.84 -5.40
CA ALA A 94 -17.83 -10.68 -5.04
C ALA A 94 -17.70 -10.40 -3.52
N SER A 95 -17.47 -9.18 -3.18
CA SER A 95 -17.25 -8.69 -1.81
C SER A 95 -15.87 -9.02 -1.18
N ASP A 96 -14.97 -9.69 -1.90
CA ASP A 96 -13.60 -9.84 -1.43
C ASP A 96 -12.93 -8.47 -1.30
N ARG A 97 -12.11 -8.35 -0.27
CA ARG A 97 -11.35 -7.14 0.04
C ARG A 97 -9.98 -7.53 0.59
N PHE A 98 -8.94 -6.81 0.21
CA PHE A 98 -7.64 -6.91 0.85
C PHE A 98 -6.96 -5.54 0.92
N THR A 99 -6.24 -5.34 2.00
CA THR A 99 -5.56 -4.07 2.30
C THR A 99 -4.20 -4.02 1.64
N ILE A 100 -3.89 -2.90 0.99
CA ILE A 100 -2.58 -2.64 0.36
C ILE A 100 -1.78 -1.57 1.09
N PHE A 101 -2.43 -0.78 1.94
CA PHE A 101 -1.77 0.21 2.78
C PHE A 101 -2.59 0.43 4.06
N VAL A 102 -1.89 0.57 5.18
CA VAL A 102 -2.47 0.95 6.47
C VAL A 102 -1.60 2.02 7.11
N ALA A 103 -2.20 3.11 7.53
CA ALA A 103 -1.63 4.02 8.52
C ALA A 103 -2.27 3.74 9.87
N GLN A 104 -1.45 3.53 10.90
CA GLN A 104 -1.93 3.22 12.25
C GLN A 104 -1.34 4.21 13.25
N SER A 105 -2.13 4.59 14.24
CA SER A 105 -1.60 5.20 15.46
C SER A 105 -0.95 4.14 16.37
N ALA A 106 -0.43 4.56 17.51
CA ALA A 106 0.16 3.65 18.51
C ALA A 106 -0.80 2.61 19.10
N GLY A 107 -2.08 2.61 18.68
CA GLY A 107 -3.10 1.60 19.03
C GLY A 107 -3.38 0.64 17.87
N PRO A 108 -4.10 -0.47 18.10
CA PRO A 108 -4.34 -1.50 17.09
C PRO A 108 -5.41 -1.12 16.04
N THR A 109 -5.93 0.08 16.07
CA THR A 109 -6.95 0.55 15.13
C THR A 109 -6.28 1.29 13.98
N GLY A 110 -6.46 0.79 12.76
CA GLY A 110 -6.04 1.50 11.56
C GLY A 110 -6.81 2.81 11.44
N GLU A 111 -6.10 3.91 11.25
CA GLU A 111 -6.70 5.24 11.11
C GLU A 111 -7.05 5.54 9.66
N MET A 112 -6.26 5.03 8.74
CA MET A 112 -6.53 5.12 7.30
C MET A 112 -6.09 3.82 6.62
N THR A 113 -6.96 3.25 5.82
CA THR A 113 -6.64 2.07 5.01
C THR A 113 -6.86 2.36 3.53
N LEU A 114 -6.03 1.74 2.69
CA LEU A 114 -6.29 1.65 1.26
C LEU A 114 -6.45 0.18 0.90
N ASP A 115 -7.62 -0.16 0.38
CA ASP A 115 -7.96 -1.52 0.04
C ASP A 115 -8.25 -1.68 -1.45
N ILE A 116 -8.11 -2.90 -1.92
CA ILE A 116 -8.71 -3.34 -3.17
C ILE A 116 -9.95 -4.14 -2.84
N ARG A 117 -11.05 -3.83 -3.50
CA ARG A 117 -12.35 -4.48 -3.29
C ARG A 117 -12.95 -4.92 -4.63
N ASN A 118 -13.60 -6.08 -4.64
CA ASN A 118 -14.51 -6.45 -5.72
C ASN A 118 -15.94 -6.04 -5.33
N ASN A 119 -16.45 -5.01 -5.99
CA ASN A 119 -17.83 -4.55 -5.84
C ASN A 119 -18.67 -5.03 -7.02
N ALA A 120 -19.34 -6.18 -6.85
CA ALA A 120 -20.24 -6.78 -7.84
C ALA A 120 -19.59 -6.93 -9.25
N GLY A 121 -18.33 -7.30 -9.31
CA GLY A 121 -17.57 -7.49 -10.55
C GLY A 121 -16.70 -6.30 -10.96
N THR A 122 -16.83 -5.16 -10.31
CA THR A 122 -15.96 -4.01 -10.50
C THR A 122 -14.85 -4.03 -9.44
N ILE A 123 -13.60 -4.00 -9.87
CA ILE A 123 -12.46 -3.88 -8.94
C ILE A 123 -12.24 -2.41 -8.65
N GLU A 124 -12.22 -2.07 -7.37
CA GLU A 124 -12.12 -0.70 -6.88
C GLU A 124 -10.95 -0.56 -5.89
N LEU A 125 -10.32 0.60 -5.89
CA LEU A 125 -9.54 1.09 -4.76
C LEU A 125 -10.49 1.79 -3.81
N VAL A 126 -10.37 1.50 -2.53
CA VAL A 126 -11.20 2.08 -1.47
C VAL A 126 -10.28 2.67 -0.42
N CYS A 127 -10.30 3.98 -0.27
CA CYS A 127 -9.71 4.64 0.89
C CYS A 127 -10.80 4.71 1.96
N ALA A 128 -10.57 4.03 3.07
CA ALA A 128 -11.46 4.02 4.20
C ALA A 128 -10.84 4.78 5.37
N GLU A 129 -11.60 5.65 5.97
CA GLU A 129 -11.29 6.35 7.20
C GLU A 129 -12.13 5.79 8.34
N THR A 130 -11.63 5.87 9.57
CA THR A 130 -12.31 5.30 10.73
C THR A 130 -13.70 5.92 10.96
N THR A 131 -13.89 7.15 10.54
CA THR A 131 -15.12 7.93 10.80
C THR A 131 -15.77 8.53 9.56
N GLY A 132 -15.18 8.33 8.40
CA GLY A 132 -15.58 8.98 7.15
C GLY A 132 -16.42 8.12 6.21
N THR A 133 -16.70 8.67 5.05
CA THR A 133 -17.30 7.93 3.92
C THR A 133 -16.19 7.37 3.04
N ASP A 134 -16.27 6.10 2.68
CA ASP A 134 -15.33 5.46 1.77
C ASP A 134 -15.19 6.27 0.46
N ILE A 135 -13.96 6.62 0.12
CA ILE A 135 -13.63 7.17 -1.20
C ILE A 135 -13.27 6.01 -2.11
N THR A 136 -13.98 5.87 -3.22
CA THR A 136 -13.81 4.76 -4.14
C THR A 136 -13.40 5.22 -5.54
N VAL A 137 -12.46 4.50 -6.14
CA VAL A 137 -12.01 4.71 -7.52
C VAL A 137 -11.91 3.38 -8.23
N THR A 138 -12.46 3.27 -9.43
CA THR A 138 -12.31 2.05 -10.24
C THR A 138 -10.85 1.79 -10.55
N LEU A 139 -10.39 0.58 -10.24
CA LEU A 139 -9.03 0.13 -10.51
C LEU A 139 -8.92 -0.45 -11.92
N VAL A 140 -8.04 0.10 -12.73
CA VAL A 140 -7.69 -0.48 -14.02
C VAL A 140 -6.59 -1.51 -13.82
N GLN A 141 -6.92 -2.79 -13.96
CA GLN A 141 -5.91 -3.86 -13.84
C GLN A 141 -4.87 -3.75 -14.95
N ASN A 142 -3.67 -4.22 -14.66
CA ASN A 142 -2.50 -4.20 -15.56
C ASN A 142 -1.98 -2.81 -15.93
N ALA A 143 -2.44 -1.77 -15.25
CA ALA A 143 -1.93 -0.41 -15.36
C ALA A 143 -1.23 0.03 -14.08
N TRP A 144 -0.21 0.88 -14.21
CA TRP A 144 0.41 1.53 -13.06
C TRP A 144 -0.48 2.69 -12.58
N HIS A 145 -0.69 2.73 -11.27
CA HIS A 145 -1.40 3.80 -10.59
C HIS A 145 -0.44 4.56 -9.69
N ALA A 146 -0.48 5.87 -9.76
CA ALA A 146 0.13 6.73 -8.75
C ALA A 146 -0.90 6.93 -7.63
N ILE A 147 -0.54 6.51 -6.44
CA ILE A 147 -1.35 6.69 -5.23
C ILE A 147 -0.74 7.82 -4.43
N GLU A 148 -1.56 8.78 -4.05
CA GLU A 148 -1.18 9.85 -3.14
C GLU A 148 -2.29 9.98 -2.09
N LEU A 149 -1.94 9.72 -0.85
CA LEU A 149 -2.83 9.81 0.29
C LEU A 149 -2.35 10.97 1.16
N VAL A 150 -3.25 11.83 1.56
CA VAL A 150 -2.98 12.92 2.49
C VAL A 150 -4.02 12.85 3.59
N GLY A 151 -3.57 12.57 4.79
CA GLY A 151 -4.40 12.52 5.99
C GLY A 151 -4.06 13.67 6.93
N LEU A 152 -5.06 14.23 7.57
CA LEU A 152 -4.88 15.11 8.72
C LEU A 152 -4.77 14.22 9.96
N VAL A 153 -3.75 14.47 10.77
CA VAL A 153 -3.60 13.80 12.06
C VAL A 153 -4.36 14.61 13.08
N ASP A 154 -5.39 14.00 13.68
CA ASP A 154 -6.14 14.62 14.75
C ASP A 154 -5.25 14.82 16.00
N SER A 155 -5.25 16.02 16.55
CA SER A 155 -4.54 16.35 17.79
C SER A 155 -5.23 15.85 19.06
N GLY A 156 -6.29 15.07 18.93
CA GLY A 156 -6.86 14.28 20.04
C GLY A 156 -7.93 14.96 20.89
N ALA A 157 -8.56 16.04 20.46
CA ALA A 157 -9.57 16.72 21.25
C ALA A 157 -10.98 16.81 20.62
N GLY A 158 -11.18 16.23 19.46
CA GLY A 158 -12.47 16.19 18.76
C GLY A 158 -12.31 15.57 17.39
N ASN A 159 -13.32 14.91 16.86
CA ASN A 159 -13.35 14.33 15.52
C ASN A 159 -13.26 15.44 14.46
N ASP A 160 -12.09 15.91 14.15
CA ASP A 160 -11.84 17.01 13.21
C ASP A 160 -11.34 16.52 11.83
N GLY A 161 -11.51 15.24 11.53
CA GLY A 161 -11.14 14.62 10.25
C GLY A 161 -12.30 14.53 9.28
#